data_d1910d1c92e4bba1099bd0a5e2fa94b7
#
_entry.id   d1910d1c92e4bba1099bd0a5e2fa94b7
#
_cell.length_a   1.000
_cell.length_b   1.000
_cell.length_c   1.000
_cell.angle_alpha   90.00
_cell.angle_beta   90.00
_cell.angle_gamma   90.00
#
_symmetry.space_group_name_H-M   'P 1'
#
loop_
_entity.id
_entity.type
_entity.pdbx_description
1 polymer ?
#
loop_
_entity_poly.entity_id
_entity_poly.type
_entity_poly.pdbx_seq_one_letter_code
_entity_poly.pdbx_strand_id
1 'polypeptide(L)'
;GEDGTTTISFDNAIIAAGSEPVSLPFIPQDDPRVIDSTGALEMKDIPGKMLVLGGGIIGLEMGTVYSALGSQIDVVEFLDQLVPAADKDIVKIYQKTVKDKFNIMLETKVTAVEAKDDGLYVTFEGKQAPAEPVKYDKVLVAVGRRPNGKLVDADKAGVTVDERGFINVDKQMRTNVSSIFAIGRFCCDQRND
;
A
#
# COMPACT_ATOMS: atom_id res chain seq x y z
N GLY A 1 6.16 -24.94 -12.25
CA GLY A 1 5.74 -25.42 -10.93
C GLY A 1 6.79 -26.35 -10.31
N GLU A 2 6.61 -26.78 -9.06
CA GLU A 2 7.54 -27.70 -8.37
C GLU A 2 7.74 -29.00 -9.13
N ASP A 3 6.71 -29.45 -9.87
CA ASP A 3 6.73 -30.70 -10.65
C ASP A 3 7.21 -30.51 -12.11
N GLY A 4 7.77 -29.33 -12.45
CA GLY A 4 8.29 -29.02 -13.78
C GLY A 4 7.39 -28.09 -14.60
N THR A 5 7.55 -28.11 -15.92
CA THR A 5 6.83 -27.23 -16.86
C THR A 5 5.66 -27.96 -17.49
N THR A 6 4.46 -27.35 -17.40
CA THR A 6 3.25 -27.83 -18.09
C THR A 6 2.83 -26.84 -19.16
N THR A 7 2.53 -27.30 -20.36
CA THR A 7 2.02 -26.47 -21.45
C THR A 7 0.50 -26.61 -21.53
N ILE A 8 -0.19 -25.46 -21.49
CA ILE A 8 -1.65 -25.38 -21.62
C ILE A 8 -1.97 -24.58 -22.87
N SER A 9 -2.73 -25.18 -23.81
CA SER A 9 -3.26 -24.46 -24.96
C SER A 9 -4.57 -23.78 -24.62
N PHE A 10 -4.77 -22.57 -25.13
CA PHE A 10 -5.96 -21.77 -24.87
C PHE A 10 -6.35 -20.93 -26.08
N ASP A 11 -7.62 -20.64 -26.25
CA ASP A 11 -8.13 -19.68 -27.24
C ASP A 11 -8.04 -18.24 -26.71
N ASN A 12 -8.33 -18.05 -25.42
CA ASN A 12 -8.24 -16.75 -24.74
C ASN A 12 -7.63 -16.91 -23.35
N ALA A 13 -6.90 -15.89 -22.90
CA ALA A 13 -6.32 -15.82 -21.57
C ALA A 13 -6.66 -14.51 -20.87
N ILE A 14 -6.78 -14.56 -19.55
CA ILE A 14 -6.96 -13.38 -18.70
C ILE A 14 -5.77 -13.30 -17.73
N ILE A 15 -5.02 -12.21 -17.82
CA ILE A 15 -3.97 -11.91 -16.86
C ILE A 15 -4.61 -11.21 -15.66
N ALA A 16 -4.47 -11.78 -14.46
CA ALA A 16 -5.00 -11.26 -13.20
C ALA A 16 -3.91 -11.27 -12.12
N ALA A 17 -2.72 -10.76 -12.45
CA ALA A 17 -1.50 -10.87 -11.66
C ALA A 17 -1.50 -10.06 -10.36
N GLY A 18 -2.44 -9.12 -10.19
CA GLY A 18 -2.55 -8.29 -9.00
C GLY A 18 -1.41 -7.29 -8.79
N SER A 19 -1.14 -6.95 -7.55
CA SER A 19 -0.11 -6.00 -7.16
C SER A 19 0.44 -6.38 -5.79
N GLU A 20 1.64 -5.89 -5.46
CA GLU A 20 2.28 -6.08 -4.16
C GLU A 20 2.49 -4.75 -3.42
N PRO A 21 2.55 -4.74 -2.08
CA PRO A 21 2.88 -3.55 -1.31
C PRO A 21 4.26 -3.00 -1.68
N VAL A 22 4.39 -1.67 -1.64
CA VAL A 22 5.69 -1.02 -1.80
C VAL A 22 6.46 -1.13 -0.49
N SER A 23 7.68 -1.65 -0.54
CA SER A 23 8.63 -1.63 0.57
C SER A 23 9.50 -0.37 0.52
N LEU A 24 9.90 0.12 1.69
CA LEU A 24 10.80 1.26 1.82
C LEU A 24 12.17 0.77 2.36
N PRO A 25 13.27 1.03 1.65
CA PRO A 25 14.57 0.40 1.96
C PRO A 25 15.18 0.84 3.30
N PHE A 26 14.72 1.97 3.87
CA PHE A 26 15.19 2.46 5.17
C PHE A 26 14.40 1.91 6.37
N ILE A 27 13.39 1.05 6.12
CA ILE A 27 12.59 0.39 7.16
C ILE A 27 13.09 -1.05 7.32
N PRO A 28 13.29 -1.56 8.55
CA PRO A 28 13.74 -2.94 8.77
C PRO A 28 12.67 -3.93 8.32
N GLN A 29 12.88 -4.56 7.14
CA GLN A 29 11.91 -5.46 6.51
C GLN A 29 11.78 -6.80 7.23
N ASP A 30 12.83 -7.23 7.95
CA ASP A 30 12.89 -8.52 8.63
C ASP A 30 12.28 -8.48 10.05
N ASP A 31 11.91 -7.29 10.55
CA ASP A 31 11.29 -7.15 11.88
C ASP A 31 9.79 -7.46 11.79
N PRO A 32 9.27 -8.44 12.57
CA PRO A 32 7.86 -8.84 12.51
C PRO A 32 6.87 -7.76 12.99
N ARG A 33 7.36 -6.69 13.59
CA ARG A 33 6.58 -5.52 14.00
C ARG A 33 6.38 -4.52 12.86
N VAL A 34 7.13 -4.66 11.77
CA VAL A 34 6.92 -3.93 10.52
C VAL A 34 6.05 -4.80 9.62
N ILE A 35 4.87 -4.33 9.30
CA ILE A 35 3.88 -5.08 8.52
C ILE A 35 3.40 -4.28 7.32
N ASP A 36 2.98 -4.99 6.31
CA ASP A 36 2.21 -4.46 5.19
C ASP A 36 0.69 -4.69 5.38
N SER A 37 -0.10 -4.39 4.36
CA SER A 37 -1.55 -4.62 4.41
C SER A 37 -1.94 -6.09 4.56
N THR A 38 -1.13 -7.03 4.09
CA THR A 38 -1.37 -8.46 4.24
C THR A 38 -1.13 -8.89 5.69
N GLY A 39 0.00 -8.48 6.26
CA GLY A 39 0.30 -8.74 7.68
C GLY A 39 -0.69 -8.06 8.63
N ALA A 40 -1.23 -6.88 8.26
CA ALA A 40 -2.26 -6.21 9.04
C ALA A 40 -3.58 -7.01 9.08
N LEU A 41 -3.95 -7.68 7.98
CA LEU A 41 -5.17 -8.51 7.91
C LEU A 41 -5.05 -9.84 8.69
N GLU A 42 -3.84 -10.32 8.95
CA GLU A 42 -3.63 -11.51 9.77
C GLU A 42 -3.99 -11.30 11.24
N MET A 43 -3.95 -10.05 11.73
CA MET A 43 -4.31 -9.64 13.11
C MET A 43 -3.75 -10.55 14.20
N LYS A 44 -2.48 -10.93 14.08
CA LYS A 44 -1.80 -11.85 15.03
C LYS A 44 -1.82 -11.31 16.46
N ASP A 45 -1.74 -10.00 16.61
CA ASP A 45 -1.75 -9.27 17.88
C ASP A 45 -2.31 -7.85 17.68
N ILE A 46 -2.78 -7.26 18.76
CA ILE A 46 -3.28 -5.88 18.78
C ILE A 46 -2.24 -5.02 19.50
N PRO A 47 -1.50 -4.15 18.78
CA PRO A 47 -0.50 -3.28 19.39
C PRO A 47 -1.15 -2.20 20.25
N GLY A 48 -0.47 -1.77 21.32
CA GLY A 48 -0.92 -0.63 22.14
C GLY A 48 -0.83 0.68 21.33
N LYS A 49 0.29 0.88 20.61
CA LYS A 49 0.50 2.04 19.74
C LYS A 49 1.02 1.63 18.37
N MET A 50 0.33 2.06 17.31
CA MET A 50 0.66 1.72 15.93
C MET A 50 0.84 2.96 15.07
N LEU A 51 1.90 2.98 14.27
CA LEU A 51 2.08 3.94 13.19
C LEU A 51 1.53 3.38 11.89
N VAL A 52 0.69 4.15 11.22
CA VAL A 52 0.26 3.93 9.84
C VAL A 52 1.04 4.89 8.94
N LEU A 53 1.90 4.35 8.10
CA LEU A 53 2.72 5.09 7.15
C LEU A 53 2.01 5.12 5.80
N GLY A 54 1.45 6.28 5.49
CA GLY A 54 0.60 6.54 4.32
C GLY A 54 -0.87 6.76 4.67
N GLY A 55 -1.36 7.96 4.38
CA GLY A 55 -2.76 8.39 4.58
C GLY A 55 -3.72 8.00 3.46
N GLY A 56 -3.38 6.96 2.67
CA GLY A 56 -4.23 6.38 1.65
C GLY A 56 -5.32 5.47 2.20
N ILE A 57 -6.20 4.97 1.31
CA ILE A 57 -7.37 4.16 1.67
C ILE A 57 -6.99 2.97 2.56
N ILE A 58 -5.99 2.17 2.15
CA ILE A 58 -5.57 0.95 2.87
C ILE A 58 -5.11 1.28 4.30
N GLY A 59 -4.26 2.30 4.46
CA GLY A 59 -3.77 2.70 5.77
C GLY A 59 -4.89 3.16 6.71
N LEU A 60 -5.86 3.92 6.18
CA LEU A 60 -6.98 4.44 6.95
C LEU A 60 -8.01 3.35 7.30
N GLU A 61 -8.25 2.38 6.43
CA GLU A 61 -9.09 1.21 6.71
C GLU A 61 -8.49 0.38 7.83
N MET A 62 -7.22 0.01 7.72
CA MET A 62 -6.52 -0.76 8.76
C MET A 62 -6.42 0.04 10.08
N GLY A 63 -6.08 1.33 10.01
CA GLY A 63 -6.10 2.22 11.18
C GLY A 63 -7.45 2.25 11.89
N THR A 64 -8.55 2.24 11.12
CA THR A 64 -9.91 2.19 11.68
C THR A 64 -10.17 0.88 12.42
N VAL A 65 -9.76 -0.25 11.85
CA VAL A 65 -9.90 -1.58 12.48
C VAL A 65 -9.10 -1.64 13.79
N TYR A 66 -7.81 -1.32 13.74
CA TYR A 66 -6.94 -1.39 14.92
C TYR A 66 -7.34 -0.38 16.01
N SER A 67 -7.81 0.82 15.63
CA SER A 67 -8.35 1.79 16.58
C SER A 67 -9.61 1.26 17.28
N ALA A 68 -10.50 0.59 16.54
CA ALA A 68 -11.69 -0.03 17.14
C ALA A 68 -11.35 -1.19 18.08
N LEU A 69 -10.20 -1.85 17.88
CA LEU A 69 -9.66 -2.89 18.73
C LEU A 69 -8.85 -2.38 19.92
N GLY A 70 -8.69 -1.05 20.04
CA GLY A 70 -8.07 -0.38 21.20
C GLY A 70 -6.67 0.16 20.99
N SER A 71 -6.09 0.05 19.78
CA SER A 71 -4.79 0.62 19.48
C SER A 71 -4.85 2.15 19.37
N GLN A 72 -3.84 2.84 19.89
CA GLN A 72 -3.58 4.25 19.55
C GLN A 72 -2.97 4.32 18.16
N ILE A 73 -3.59 5.10 17.27
CA ILE A 73 -3.18 5.19 15.87
C ILE A 73 -2.60 6.57 15.56
N ASP A 74 -1.34 6.58 15.13
CA ASP A 74 -0.73 7.72 14.46
C ASP A 74 -0.71 7.45 12.95
N VAL A 75 -1.17 8.42 12.14
CA VAL A 75 -1.13 8.36 10.67
C VAL A 75 -0.18 9.42 10.17
N VAL A 76 0.84 9.05 9.41
CA VAL A 76 1.75 9.99 8.76
C VAL A 76 1.54 9.99 7.26
N GLU A 77 1.36 11.20 6.69
CA GLU A 77 1.17 11.42 5.26
C GLU A 77 2.10 12.55 4.78
N PHE A 78 2.82 12.27 3.69
CA PHE A 78 3.75 13.24 3.09
C PHE A 78 3.03 14.42 2.44
N LEU A 79 1.84 14.18 1.91
CA LEU A 79 1.04 15.19 1.23
C LEU A 79 0.24 16.06 2.22
N ASP A 80 -0.38 17.10 1.71
CA ASP A 80 -1.17 18.07 2.49
C ASP A 80 -2.58 17.58 2.84
N GLN A 81 -2.95 16.36 2.41
CA GLN A 81 -4.25 15.75 2.72
C GLN A 81 -4.19 14.23 2.75
N LEU A 82 -5.14 13.61 3.48
CA LEU A 82 -5.44 12.19 3.38
C LEU A 82 -6.12 11.88 2.04
N VAL A 83 -6.04 10.61 1.60
CA VAL A 83 -6.67 10.13 0.36
C VAL A 83 -6.47 11.12 -0.80
N PRO A 84 -5.25 11.32 -1.30
CA PRO A 84 -4.92 12.40 -2.24
C PRO A 84 -5.74 12.41 -3.54
N ALA A 85 -6.35 11.27 -3.90
CA ALA A 85 -7.20 11.13 -5.07
C ALA A 85 -8.67 11.56 -4.84
N ALA A 86 -9.04 11.90 -3.60
CA ALA A 86 -10.40 12.32 -3.28
C ALA A 86 -10.52 13.86 -3.19
N ASP A 87 -11.73 14.37 -3.43
CA ASP A 87 -12.00 15.80 -3.35
C ASP A 87 -11.76 16.35 -1.93
N LYS A 88 -11.12 17.52 -1.84
CA LYS A 88 -10.69 18.12 -0.56
C LYS A 88 -11.84 18.39 0.41
N ASP A 89 -13.02 18.70 -0.07
CA ASP A 89 -14.20 18.95 0.75
C ASP A 89 -14.72 17.66 1.41
N ILE A 90 -14.72 16.55 0.68
CA ILE A 90 -15.04 15.21 1.20
C ILE A 90 -14.02 14.79 2.25
N VAL A 91 -12.73 14.95 1.95
CA VAL A 91 -11.64 14.60 2.87
C VAL A 91 -11.71 15.40 4.17
N LYS A 92 -12.06 16.69 4.12
CA LYS A 92 -12.25 17.52 5.31
C LYS A 92 -13.36 17.00 6.25
N ILE A 93 -14.43 16.46 5.66
CA ILE A 93 -15.52 15.84 6.44
C ILE A 93 -15.00 14.56 7.11
N TYR A 94 -14.32 13.69 6.33
CA TYR A 94 -13.72 12.46 6.86
C TYR A 94 -12.73 12.76 7.99
N GLN A 95 -11.80 13.70 7.82
CA GLN A 95 -10.83 14.07 8.86
C GLN A 95 -11.50 14.49 10.18
N LYS A 96 -12.64 15.20 10.11
CA LYS A 96 -13.41 15.57 11.31
C LYS A 96 -13.99 14.34 12.03
N THR A 97 -14.37 13.29 11.29
CA THR A 97 -14.95 12.07 11.89
C THR A 97 -13.90 11.18 12.56
N VAL A 98 -12.65 11.27 12.12
CA VAL A 98 -11.55 10.42 12.63
C VAL A 98 -10.59 11.16 13.58
N LYS A 99 -10.75 12.46 13.80
CA LYS A 99 -9.84 13.29 14.62
C LYS A 99 -9.65 12.81 16.07
N ASP A 100 -10.68 12.15 16.61
CA ASP A 100 -10.64 11.63 17.99
C ASP A 100 -10.13 10.17 18.03
N LYS A 101 -9.90 9.56 16.86
CA LYS A 101 -9.41 8.18 16.70
C LYS A 101 -7.96 8.13 16.25
N PHE A 102 -7.53 9.10 15.44
CA PHE A 102 -6.19 9.15 14.85
C PHE A 102 -5.48 10.45 15.20
N ASN A 103 -4.21 10.35 15.56
CA ASN A 103 -3.30 11.46 15.47
C ASN A 103 -2.76 11.53 14.02
N ILE A 104 -3.15 12.56 13.27
CA ILE A 104 -2.83 12.71 11.84
C ILE A 104 -1.71 13.73 11.67
N MET A 105 -0.60 13.31 11.06
CA MET A 105 0.55 14.14 10.71
C MET A 105 0.64 14.29 9.20
N LEU A 106 0.13 15.39 8.66
CA LEU A 106 0.24 15.76 7.24
C LEU A 106 1.53 16.51 6.97
N GLU A 107 1.93 16.61 5.70
CA GLU A 107 3.17 17.26 5.27
C GLU A 107 4.39 16.77 6.07
N THR A 108 4.37 15.48 6.41
CA THR A 108 5.34 14.83 7.31
C THR A 108 5.75 13.50 6.72
N LYS A 109 7.04 13.20 6.76
CA LYS A 109 7.61 11.93 6.28
C LYS A 109 8.37 11.22 7.40
N VAL A 110 8.43 9.90 7.31
CA VAL A 110 9.35 9.09 8.11
C VAL A 110 10.71 9.09 7.42
N THR A 111 11.77 9.33 8.17
CA THR A 111 13.15 9.34 7.68
C THR A 111 13.97 8.15 8.17
N ALA A 112 13.63 7.57 9.32
CA ALA A 112 14.26 6.38 9.84
C ALA A 112 13.30 5.58 10.73
N VAL A 113 13.49 4.26 10.76
CA VAL A 113 12.87 3.34 11.72
C VAL A 113 13.99 2.49 12.32
N GLU A 114 14.20 2.62 13.63
CA GLU A 114 15.20 1.86 14.38
C GLU A 114 14.48 0.80 15.22
N ALA A 115 14.78 -0.47 14.96
CA ALA A 115 14.26 -1.58 15.74
C ALA A 115 15.09 -1.78 17.00
N LYS A 116 14.47 -1.70 18.17
CA LYS A 116 15.06 -2.00 19.49
C LYS A 116 14.29 -3.14 20.14
N ASP A 117 14.81 -3.71 21.20
CA ASP A 117 14.18 -4.83 21.91
C ASP A 117 12.77 -4.48 22.39
N ASP A 118 12.58 -3.22 22.82
CA ASP A 118 11.35 -2.75 23.44
C ASP A 118 10.37 -2.03 22.49
N GLY A 119 10.71 -1.87 21.19
CA GLY A 119 9.84 -1.21 20.22
C GLY A 119 10.53 -0.70 18.96
N LEU A 120 9.77 -0.10 18.08
CA LEU A 120 10.22 0.58 16.88
C LEU A 120 10.30 2.09 17.13
N TYR A 121 11.48 2.67 17.01
CA TYR A 121 11.69 4.10 17.18
C TYR A 121 11.72 4.78 15.83
N VAL A 122 10.75 5.66 15.60
CA VAL A 122 10.51 6.30 14.30
C VAL A 122 10.87 7.76 14.35
N THR A 123 11.73 8.18 13.42
CA THR A 123 12.14 9.59 13.23
C THR A 123 11.34 10.21 12.09
N PHE A 124 10.89 11.43 12.30
CA PHE A 124 10.06 12.17 11.35
C PHE A 124 10.73 13.47 10.93
N GLU A 125 10.35 13.96 9.75
CA GLU A 125 10.71 15.28 9.22
C GLU A 125 9.48 15.89 8.54
N GLY A 126 9.23 17.16 8.76
CA GLY A 126 8.12 17.89 8.14
C GLY A 126 7.40 18.82 9.10
N LYS A 127 6.27 19.33 8.65
CA LYS A 127 5.54 20.42 9.32
C LYS A 127 4.96 20.00 10.68
N GLN A 128 4.55 18.75 10.81
CA GLN A 128 3.95 18.21 12.04
C GLN A 128 4.83 17.13 12.68
N ALA A 129 6.12 17.10 12.31
CA ALA A 129 7.06 16.13 12.83
C ALA A 129 7.30 16.33 14.33
N PRO A 130 7.23 15.27 15.15
CA PRO A 130 7.73 15.29 16.52
C PRO A 130 9.23 15.66 16.57
N ALA A 131 9.65 16.39 17.60
CA ALA A 131 11.05 16.79 17.76
C ALA A 131 11.99 15.62 18.06
N GLU A 132 11.47 14.56 18.70
CA GLU A 132 12.22 13.38 19.11
C GLU A 132 11.61 12.13 18.44
N PRO A 133 12.41 11.04 18.28
CA PRO A 133 11.88 9.78 17.78
C PRO A 133 10.74 9.26 18.66
N VAL A 134 9.67 8.79 18.02
CA VAL A 134 8.49 8.26 18.71
C VAL A 134 8.53 6.73 18.68
N LYS A 135 8.26 6.13 19.84
CA LYS A 135 8.19 4.67 20.00
C LYS A 135 6.83 4.15 19.57
N TYR A 136 6.83 3.06 18.80
CA TYR A 136 5.66 2.29 18.37
C TYR A 136 5.86 0.81 18.62
N ASP A 137 4.77 0.10 18.89
CA ASP A 137 4.77 -1.35 19.00
C ASP A 137 4.73 -2.01 17.62
N LYS A 138 4.11 -1.32 16.65
CA LYS A 138 3.97 -1.81 15.27
C LYS A 138 3.95 -0.65 14.25
N VAL A 139 4.49 -0.91 13.07
CA VAL A 139 4.47 0.03 11.94
C VAL A 139 3.82 -0.66 10.74
N LEU A 140 2.71 -0.10 10.25
CA LEU A 140 2.07 -0.50 9.00
C LEU A 140 2.60 0.36 7.85
N VAL A 141 3.22 -0.27 6.87
CA VAL A 141 3.67 0.40 5.64
C VAL A 141 2.57 0.31 4.59
N ALA A 142 1.90 1.45 4.31
CA ALA A 142 0.76 1.56 3.40
C ALA A 142 0.94 2.69 2.37
N VAL A 143 2.18 2.89 1.89
CA VAL A 143 2.57 4.00 0.98
C VAL A 143 2.27 3.75 -0.49
N GLY A 144 1.63 2.66 -0.83
CA GLY A 144 1.22 2.33 -2.18
C GLY A 144 1.41 0.87 -2.54
N ARG A 145 1.09 0.56 -3.79
CA ARG A 145 1.22 -0.79 -4.36
C ARG A 145 1.88 -0.72 -5.72
N ARG A 146 2.66 -1.74 -6.05
CA ARG A 146 3.33 -1.92 -7.34
C ARG A 146 2.61 -3.00 -8.14
N PRO A 147 2.24 -2.74 -9.42
CA PRO A 147 1.62 -3.75 -10.29
C PRO A 147 2.58 -4.89 -10.62
N ASN A 148 2.03 -6.10 -10.76
CA ASN A 148 2.79 -7.33 -11.01
C ASN A 148 2.88 -7.71 -12.49
N GLY A 149 2.52 -6.82 -13.42
CA GLY A 149 2.53 -7.13 -14.86
C GLY A 149 3.88 -7.60 -15.40
N LYS A 150 5.00 -7.15 -14.80
CA LYS A 150 6.35 -7.61 -15.18
C LYS A 150 6.73 -8.99 -14.63
N LEU A 151 5.98 -9.51 -13.65
CA LEU A 151 6.32 -10.77 -12.98
C LEU A 151 5.77 -12.02 -13.68
N VAL A 152 4.95 -11.83 -14.72
CA VAL A 152 4.27 -12.93 -15.41
C VAL A 152 4.82 -13.16 -16.82
N ASP A 153 5.96 -12.55 -17.16
CA ASP A 153 6.60 -12.67 -18.48
C ASP A 153 5.62 -12.39 -19.65
N ALA A 154 4.70 -11.46 -19.48
CA ALA A 154 3.65 -11.16 -20.46
C ALA A 154 4.21 -10.66 -21.81
N ASP A 155 5.39 -10.07 -21.78
CA ASP A 155 6.16 -9.65 -22.96
C ASP A 155 6.55 -10.81 -23.87
N LYS A 156 6.75 -12.02 -23.32
CA LYS A 156 7.00 -13.24 -24.11
C LYS A 156 5.80 -13.62 -24.99
N ALA A 157 4.60 -13.21 -24.60
CA ALA A 157 3.38 -13.36 -25.38
C ALA A 157 3.08 -12.14 -26.27
N GLY A 158 3.99 -11.16 -26.33
CA GLY A 158 3.82 -9.92 -27.09
C GLY A 158 2.93 -8.87 -26.40
N VAL A 159 2.54 -9.10 -25.15
CA VAL A 159 1.75 -8.13 -24.37
C VAL A 159 2.64 -6.96 -23.90
N THR A 160 2.21 -5.75 -24.18
CA THR A 160 2.94 -4.56 -23.76
C THR A 160 2.74 -4.29 -22.28
N VAL A 161 3.86 -4.25 -21.53
CA VAL A 161 3.91 -3.87 -20.12
C VAL A 161 4.72 -2.59 -20.00
N ASP A 162 4.18 -1.56 -19.34
CA ASP A 162 4.87 -0.30 -19.16
C ASP A 162 6.03 -0.38 -18.14
N GLU A 163 6.80 0.70 -18.02
CA GLU A 163 7.94 0.76 -17.09
C GLU A 163 7.53 0.60 -15.62
N ARG A 164 6.30 0.95 -15.27
CA ARG A 164 5.72 0.83 -13.93
C ARG A 164 5.10 -0.54 -13.66
N GLY A 165 4.99 -1.41 -14.68
CA GLY A 165 4.40 -2.75 -14.56
C GLY A 165 2.90 -2.81 -14.87
N PHE A 166 2.31 -1.75 -15.44
CA PHE A 166 0.93 -1.77 -15.89
C PHE A 166 0.81 -2.38 -17.28
N ILE A 167 -0.30 -3.06 -17.52
CA ILE A 167 -0.72 -3.58 -18.83
C ILE A 167 -1.87 -2.68 -19.31
N ASN A 168 -1.68 -1.98 -20.42
CA ASN A 168 -2.72 -1.12 -21.00
C ASN A 168 -3.81 -1.99 -21.63
N VAL A 169 -5.07 -1.63 -21.39
CA VAL A 169 -6.24 -2.31 -21.92
C VAL A 169 -7.27 -1.31 -22.45
N ASP A 170 -8.13 -1.78 -23.36
CA ASP A 170 -9.29 -1.03 -23.82
C ASP A 170 -10.49 -1.15 -22.85
N LYS A 171 -11.63 -0.55 -23.19
CA LYS A 171 -12.87 -0.60 -22.37
C LYS A 171 -13.44 -2.03 -22.22
N GLN A 172 -13.00 -2.98 -23.03
CA GLN A 172 -13.35 -4.40 -22.94
C GLN A 172 -12.25 -5.23 -22.26
N MET A 173 -11.27 -4.58 -21.62
CA MET A 173 -10.13 -5.22 -20.97
C MET A 173 -9.20 -6.00 -21.92
N ARG A 174 -9.19 -5.68 -23.23
CA ARG A 174 -8.30 -6.28 -24.21
C ARG A 174 -6.95 -5.60 -24.15
N THR A 175 -5.90 -6.41 -24.17
CA THR A 175 -4.52 -5.93 -24.35
C THR A 175 -4.24 -5.63 -25.83
N ASN A 176 -3.01 -5.29 -26.17
CA ASN A 176 -2.55 -5.21 -27.57
C ASN A 176 -2.52 -6.57 -28.28
N VAL A 177 -2.68 -7.69 -27.57
CA VAL A 177 -2.82 -9.05 -28.12
C VAL A 177 -4.29 -9.46 -28.02
N SER A 178 -4.96 -9.69 -29.17
CA SER A 178 -6.42 -9.83 -29.26
C SER A 178 -7.01 -10.98 -28.44
N SER A 179 -6.24 -12.04 -28.18
CA SER A 179 -6.64 -13.21 -27.38
C SER A 179 -6.25 -13.09 -25.89
N ILE A 180 -5.60 -11.99 -25.48
CA ILE A 180 -5.14 -11.80 -24.11
C ILE A 180 -5.79 -10.55 -23.52
N PHE A 181 -6.46 -10.75 -22.41
CA PHE A 181 -7.12 -9.73 -21.61
C PHE A 181 -6.35 -9.50 -20.32
N ALA A 182 -6.50 -8.34 -19.71
CA ALA A 182 -5.92 -8.07 -18.39
C ALA A 182 -6.93 -7.36 -17.49
N ILE A 183 -7.02 -7.78 -16.22
CA ILE A 183 -7.98 -7.27 -15.24
C ILE A 183 -7.30 -7.01 -13.88
N GLY A 184 -7.86 -6.10 -13.09
CA GLY A 184 -7.37 -5.78 -11.74
C GLY A 184 -6.55 -4.51 -11.69
N ARG A 185 -5.97 -4.22 -10.52
CA ARG A 185 -5.24 -2.95 -10.25
C ARG A 185 -4.00 -2.69 -11.09
N PHE A 186 -3.52 -3.66 -11.81
CA PHE A 186 -2.36 -3.52 -12.69
C PHE A 186 -2.75 -3.25 -14.16
N CYS A 187 -4.03 -3.22 -14.47
CA CYS A 187 -4.52 -2.77 -15.76
C CYS A 187 -4.81 -1.28 -15.68
N CYS A 188 -4.22 -0.51 -16.60
CA CYS A 188 -4.37 0.93 -16.79
C CYS A 188 -4.42 1.78 -15.51
N ASP A 189 -3.78 2.90 -15.57
CA ASP A 189 -3.98 3.97 -14.59
C ASP A 189 -5.34 4.61 -14.88
N GLN A 190 -6.42 4.06 -14.31
CA GLN A 190 -7.79 4.58 -14.49
C GLN A 190 -8.00 5.98 -13.88
N ARG A 191 -6.91 6.68 -13.55
CA ARG A 191 -6.96 8.04 -12.99
C ARG A 191 -7.04 9.16 -14.04
N ASN A 192 -7.15 8.81 -15.32
CA ASN A 192 -7.11 9.77 -16.43
C ASN A 192 -8.36 9.76 -17.34
N ASP A 193 -9.54 9.34 -16.87
CA ASP A 193 -10.80 9.56 -17.59
C ASP A 193 -11.80 10.32 -16.72
#